data_e613fd44a120db753341e87c031ea57f
#
_entry.id   e613fd44a120db753341e87c031ea57f
#
_cell.length_a   1.000
_cell.length_b   1.000
_cell.length_c   1.000
_cell.angle_alpha   90.00
_cell.angle_beta   90.00
_cell.angle_gamma   90.00
#
_symmetry.space_group_name_H-M   'P 1'
#
loop_
_entity.id
_entity.type
_entity.pdbx_description
1 polymer ?
#
loop_
_entity_poly.entity_id
_entity_poly.type
_entity_poly.pdbx_seq_one_letter_code
_entity_poly.pdbx_strand_id
1 'polypeptide(L)'
;MLETRCKYYKDEAMFHGFIPHIMGTRFDILLIHSDAERLNGLWTHIINELERLDKILNRFDPHSEVFGINKHALQSYIQISKELEKILQLCQYYYENTFHLFDITLKDFSKIQIHDHQRISFMSPDISLDFGGFAKGY
;
A
#
# COMPACT_ATOMS: atom_id res chain seq x y z
N MET A 1 2.91 15.43 0.69
CA MET A 1 4.35 15.27 0.35
C MET A 1 5.04 14.53 1.47
N LEU A 2 5.75 13.47 1.17
CA LEU A 2 6.50 12.67 2.15
C LEU A 2 7.76 13.42 2.61
N GLU A 3 8.05 13.37 3.92
CA GLU A 3 9.37 13.77 4.41
C GLU A 3 10.38 12.71 3.96
N THR A 4 11.39 13.14 3.19
CA THR A 4 12.40 12.22 2.64
C THR A 4 13.79 12.71 2.98
N ARG A 5 14.71 11.78 3.18
CA ARG A 5 16.13 12.05 3.39
C ARG A 5 16.95 11.08 2.54
N CYS A 6 18.10 11.52 2.06
CA CYS A 6 19.01 10.64 1.34
C CYS A 6 20.48 11.04 1.55
N LYS A 7 21.39 10.09 1.35
CA LYS A 7 22.82 10.29 1.39
C LYS A 7 23.53 9.34 0.42
N TYR A 8 24.47 9.85 -0.32
CA TYR A 8 25.37 9.08 -1.17
C TYR A 8 26.74 8.91 -0.51
N TYR A 9 27.21 7.67 -0.43
CA TYR A 9 28.50 7.26 0.11
C TYR A 9 29.40 6.91 -1.07
N LYS A 10 30.29 7.84 -1.43
CA LYS A 10 31.09 7.76 -2.67
C LYS A 10 32.03 6.57 -2.68
N ASP A 11 32.67 6.28 -1.55
CA ASP A 11 33.67 5.22 -1.46
C ASP A 11 33.06 3.82 -1.60
N GLU A 12 31.83 3.65 -1.15
CA GLU A 12 31.07 2.41 -1.24
C GLU A 12 30.18 2.35 -2.49
N ALA A 13 30.15 3.40 -3.31
CA ALA A 13 29.22 3.56 -4.43
C ALA A 13 27.75 3.25 -4.01
N MET A 14 27.36 3.70 -2.82
CA MET A 14 26.08 3.36 -2.17
C MET A 14 25.26 4.62 -1.92
N PHE A 15 23.96 4.52 -2.20
CA PHE A 15 22.96 5.53 -1.88
C PHE A 15 22.00 4.98 -0.85
N HIS A 16 21.76 5.73 0.22
CA HIS A 16 20.74 5.42 1.23
C HIS A 16 19.61 6.44 1.13
N GLY A 17 18.42 5.98 0.80
CA GLY A 17 17.18 6.74 0.86
C GLY A 17 16.34 6.33 2.08
N PHE A 18 15.67 7.30 2.69
CA PHE A 18 14.95 7.10 3.93
C PHE A 18 13.69 7.95 4.00
N ILE A 19 12.57 7.33 4.38
CA ILE A 19 11.29 7.97 4.64
C ILE A 19 10.87 7.61 6.07
N PRO A 20 10.83 8.58 7.01
CA PRO A 20 10.52 8.29 8.44
C PRO A 20 9.14 7.70 8.64
N HIS A 21 8.14 8.19 7.90
CA HIS A 21 6.75 7.81 8.06
C HIS A 21 6.05 7.65 6.72
N ILE A 22 5.64 6.41 6.42
CA ILE A 22 4.78 6.07 5.27
C ILE A 22 3.90 4.88 5.65
N MET A 23 2.59 4.97 5.43
CA MET A 23 1.61 3.92 5.77
C MET A 23 1.81 3.33 7.17
N GLY A 24 2.11 4.19 8.15
CA GLY A 24 2.33 3.79 9.56
C GLY A 24 3.66 3.11 9.86
N THR A 25 4.62 3.14 8.95
CA THR A 25 5.95 2.52 9.12
C THR A 25 7.06 3.40 8.56
N ARG A 26 8.30 2.96 8.74
CA ARG A 26 9.51 3.53 8.17
C ARG A 26 9.87 2.77 6.88
N PHE A 27 10.41 3.48 5.90
CA PHE A 27 10.99 2.92 4.68
C PHE A 27 12.45 3.33 4.55
N ASP A 28 13.32 2.35 4.29
CA ASP A 28 14.73 2.53 3.98
C ASP A 28 15.08 1.76 2.70
N ILE A 29 15.90 2.34 1.84
CA ILE A 29 16.44 1.69 0.67
C ILE A 29 17.94 1.93 0.52
N LEU A 30 18.67 0.89 0.17
CA LEU A 30 20.07 0.96 -0.22
C LEU A 30 20.18 0.62 -1.70
N LEU A 31 20.74 1.54 -2.48
CA LEU A 31 21.00 1.37 -3.90
C LEU A 31 22.50 1.43 -4.14
N ILE A 32 23.04 0.51 -4.93
CA ILE A 32 24.47 0.39 -5.20
C ILE A 32 24.72 0.69 -6.68
N HIS A 33 25.41 1.77 -6.95
CA HIS A 33 25.85 2.16 -8.29
C HIS A 33 26.88 3.30 -8.19
N SER A 34 27.84 3.34 -9.13
CA SER A 34 28.87 4.39 -9.17
C SER A 34 28.35 5.76 -9.65
N ASP A 35 27.21 5.79 -10.32
CA ASP A 35 26.58 7.01 -10.85
C ASP A 35 25.55 7.55 -9.85
N ALA A 36 25.97 8.59 -9.11
CA ALA A 36 25.13 9.23 -8.10
C ALA A 36 23.91 9.96 -8.69
N GLU A 37 24.03 10.52 -9.91
CA GLU A 37 22.91 11.21 -10.57
C GLU A 37 21.80 10.22 -10.95
N ARG A 38 22.19 9.06 -11.49
CA ARG A 38 21.27 7.97 -11.76
C ARG A 38 20.54 7.50 -10.50
N LEU A 39 21.25 7.36 -9.38
CA LEU A 39 20.66 6.96 -8.10
C LEU A 39 19.67 7.99 -7.57
N ASN A 40 19.96 9.27 -7.69
CA ASN A 40 19.04 10.35 -7.35
C ASN A 40 17.76 10.32 -8.20
N GLY A 41 17.89 10.05 -9.51
CA GLY A 41 16.75 9.88 -10.40
C GLY A 41 15.85 8.69 -10.01
N LEU A 42 16.46 7.55 -9.68
CA LEU A 42 15.75 6.38 -9.18
C LEU A 42 15.05 6.66 -7.85
N TRP A 43 15.71 7.36 -6.93
CA TRP A 43 15.12 7.74 -5.65
C TRP A 43 13.88 8.62 -5.83
N THR A 44 13.93 9.61 -6.72
CA THR A 44 12.78 10.43 -7.06
C THR A 44 11.62 9.60 -7.60
N HIS A 45 11.92 8.63 -8.47
CA HIS A 45 10.90 7.72 -8.99
C HIS A 45 10.26 6.86 -7.87
N ILE A 46 11.08 6.31 -6.98
CA ILE A 46 10.63 5.53 -5.82
C ILE A 46 9.72 6.37 -4.93
N ILE A 47 10.10 7.61 -4.62
CA ILE A 47 9.25 8.51 -3.80
C ILE A 47 7.88 8.71 -4.45
N ASN A 48 7.85 9.01 -5.75
CA ASN A 48 6.60 9.23 -6.48
C ASN A 48 5.69 8.00 -6.46
N GLU A 49 6.26 6.81 -6.63
CA GLU A 49 5.50 5.56 -6.55
C GLU A 49 4.97 5.28 -5.13
N LEU A 50 5.78 5.52 -4.11
CA LEU A 50 5.36 5.36 -2.73
C LEU A 50 4.26 6.36 -2.34
N GLU A 51 4.35 7.62 -2.77
CA GLU A 51 3.28 8.62 -2.57
C GLU A 51 1.99 8.20 -3.29
N ARG A 52 2.10 7.63 -4.46
CA ARG A 52 0.95 7.14 -5.23
C ARG A 52 0.28 5.96 -4.52
N LEU A 53 1.05 5.00 -4.03
CA LEU A 53 0.53 3.85 -3.27
C LEU A 53 -0.04 4.24 -1.90
N ASP A 54 0.57 5.21 -1.24
CA ASP A 54 0.07 5.76 0.03
C ASP A 54 -1.36 6.32 -0.11
N LYS A 55 -1.64 7.01 -1.21
CA LYS A 55 -2.99 7.52 -1.53
C LYS A 55 -4.02 6.41 -1.79
N ILE A 56 -3.59 5.22 -2.15
CA ILE A 56 -4.49 4.07 -2.33
C ILE A 56 -4.64 3.31 -1.01
N LEU A 57 -3.54 2.93 -0.38
CA LEU A 57 -3.49 1.89 0.66
C LEU A 57 -3.45 2.38 2.10
N ASN A 58 -3.18 3.66 2.34
CA ASN A 58 -3.01 4.19 3.69
C ASN A 58 -4.35 4.32 4.43
N ARG A 59 -4.65 3.35 5.31
CA ARG A 59 -5.88 3.35 6.12
C ARG A 59 -6.02 4.54 7.08
N PHE A 60 -4.96 5.27 7.34
CA PHE A 60 -4.93 6.41 8.28
C PHE A 60 -5.08 7.77 7.58
N ASP A 61 -4.88 7.83 6.26
CA ASP A 61 -5.02 9.06 5.49
C ASP A 61 -6.49 9.25 5.05
N PRO A 62 -7.19 10.31 5.52
CA PRO A 62 -8.56 10.61 5.11
C PRO A 62 -8.77 10.78 3.61
N HIS A 63 -7.70 11.01 2.86
CA HIS A 63 -7.74 11.19 1.40
C HIS A 63 -7.44 9.91 0.61
N SER A 64 -7.13 8.80 1.29
CA SER A 64 -6.85 7.53 0.62
C SER A 64 -8.13 6.77 0.25
N GLU A 65 -8.01 5.90 -0.77
CA GLU A 65 -9.12 5.01 -1.15
C GLU A 65 -9.53 4.07 0.00
N VAL A 66 -8.56 3.46 0.66
CA VAL A 66 -8.81 2.49 1.75
C VAL A 66 -9.48 3.15 2.94
N PHE A 67 -9.12 4.38 3.30
CA PHE A 67 -9.83 5.11 4.36
C PHE A 67 -11.29 5.32 3.99
N GLY A 68 -11.57 5.77 2.77
CA GLY A 68 -12.95 5.97 2.28
C GLY A 68 -13.77 4.68 2.29
N ILE A 69 -13.17 3.57 1.88
CA ILE A 69 -13.79 2.25 1.93
C ILE A 69 -14.13 1.85 3.37
N ASN A 70 -13.16 1.91 4.27
CA ASN A 70 -13.34 1.55 5.67
C ASN A 70 -14.45 2.37 6.36
N LYS A 71 -14.62 3.63 5.92
CA LYS A 71 -15.63 4.53 6.49
C LYS A 71 -17.03 4.30 5.93
N HIS A 72 -17.17 3.90 4.67
CA HIS A 72 -18.45 3.96 3.97
C HIS A 72 -18.94 2.64 3.36
N ALA A 73 -18.09 1.62 3.21
CA ALA A 73 -18.43 0.41 2.46
C ALA A 73 -19.49 -0.49 3.14
N LEU A 74 -19.75 -0.31 4.44
CA LEU A 74 -20.85 -1.00 5.12
C LEU A 74 -22.22 -0.48 4.67
N GLN A 75 -22.33 0.79 4.32
CA GLN A 75 -23.61 1.47 4.06
C GLN A 75 -23.87 1.68 2.57
N SER A 76 -22.83 1.60 1.74
CA SER A 76 -22.94 1.85 0.30
C SER A 76 -21.87 1.12 -0.51
N TYR A 77 -22.11 1.01 -1.81
CA TYR A 77 -21.09 0.56 -2.76
C TYR A 77 -20.09 1.67 -3.00
N ILE A 78 -18.81 1.37 -2.81
CA ILE A 78 -17.71 2.33 -3.02
C ILE A 78 -16.98 1.99 -4.31
N GLN A 79 -16.83 2.98 -5.17
CA GLN A 79 -16.01 2.86 -6.38
C GLN A 79 -14.54 2.74 -6.00
N ILE A 80 -13.83 1.78 -6.61
CA ILE A 80 -12.40 1.55 -6.39
C ILE A 80 -11.61 1.69 -7.70
N SER A 81 -10.32 1.97 -7.59
CA SER A 81 -9.43 2.00 -8.73
C SER A 81 -9.16 0.58 -9.27
N LYS A 82 -8.77 0.49 -10.54
CA LYS A 82 -8.34 -0.78 -11.14
C LYS A 82 -7.16 -1.40 -10.42
N GLU A 83 -6.27 -0.58 -9.88
CA GLU A 83 -5.12 -1.07 -9.14
C GLU A 83 -5.54 -1.69 -7.81
N LEU A 84 -6.42 -1.02 -7.05
CA LEU A 84 -6.93 -1.58 -5.79
C LEU A 84 -7.74 -2.87 -6.04
N GLU A 85 -8.51 -2.94 -7.12
CA GLU A 85 -9.20 -4.18 -7.51
C GLU A 85 -8.22 -5.33 -7.73
N LYS A 86 -7.12 -5.11 -8.44
CA LYS A 86 -6.06 -6.12 -8.64
C LYS A 86 -5.40 -6.52 -7.33
N ILE A 87 -5.12 -5.56 -6.46
CA ILE A 87 -4.56 -5.82 -5.13
C ILE A 87 -5.52 -6.69 -4.31
N LEU A 88 -6.81 -6.38 -4.31
CA LEU A 88 -7.83 -7.17 -3.61
C LEU A 88 -7.91 -8.60 -4.16
N GLN A 89 -7.82 -8.79 -5.47
CA GLN A 89 -7.78 -10.13 -6.09
C GLN A 89 -6.55 -10.92 -5.65
N LEU A 90 -5.37 -10.29 -5.55
CA LEU A 90 -4.17 -10.92 -5.01
C LEU A 90 -4.34 -11.28 -3.53
N CYS A 91 -4.92 -10.39 -2.74
CA CYS A 91 -5.19 -10.65 -1.32
C CYS A 91 -6.19 -11.78 -1.13
N GLN A 92 -7.21 -11.89 -1.98
CA GLN A 92 -8.14 -13.02 -2.00
C GLN A 92 -7.41 -14.32 -2.31
N TYR A 93 -6.56 -14.33 -3.31
CA TYR A 93 -5.73 -15.50 -3.64
C TYR A 93 -4.88 -15.95 -2.45
N TYR A 94 -4.20 -15.02 -1.76
CA TYR A 94 -3.42 -15.37 -0.57
C TYR A 94 -4.30 -15.83 0.59
N TYR A 95 -5.44 -15.22 0.82
CA TYR A 95 -6.42 -15.68 1.81
C TYR A 95 -6.82 -17.14 1.57
N GLU A 96 -7.21 -17.48 0.36
CA GLU A 96 -7.64 -18.83 -0.01
C GLU A 96 -6.52 -19.87 0.05
N ASN A 97 -5.28 -19.49 -0.28
CA ASN A 97 -4.14 -20.39 -0.35
C ASN A 97 -3.27 -20.46 0.92
N THR A 98 -3.65 -19.77 1.98
CA THR A 98 -2.97 -19.81 3.28
C THR A 98 -3.86 -20.30 4.41
N PHE A 99 -4.88 -21.11 4.10
CA PHE A 99 -5.87 -21.57 5.09
C PHE A 99 -6.51 -20.41 5.86
N HIS A 100 -6.77 -19.28 5.18
CA HIS A 100 -7.31 -18.04 5.73
C HIS A 100 -6.40 -17.36 6.79
N LEU A 101 -5.12 -17.74 6.88
CA LEU A 101 -4.17 -17.11 7.80
C LEU A 101 -3.73 -15.72 7.33
N PHE A 102 -3.63 -15.52 6.02
CA PHE A 102 -3.44 -14.19 5.46
C PHE A 102 -4.81 -13.55 5.22
N ASP A 103 -5.14 -12.52 5.98
CA ASP A 103 -6.41 -11.81 5.88
C ASP A 103 -6.22 -10.31 6.12
N ILE A 104 -6.42 -9.51 5.07
CA ILE A 104 -6.31 -8.04 5.15
C ILE A 104 -7.41 -7.38 5.96
N THR A 105 -8.46 -8.10 6.34
CA THR A 105 -9.50 -7.62 7.27
C THR A 105 -9.16 -7.89 8.72
N LEU A 106 -8.16 -8.71 8.98
CA LEU A 106 -7.77 -9.23 10.30
C LEU A 106 -8.87 -9.99 11.04
N LYS A 107 -9.97 -10.32 10.33
CA LYS A 107 -11.12 -11.06 10.87
C LYS A 107 -11.71 -12.06 9.90
N ASP A 108 -12.37 -11.59 8.85
CA ASP A 108 -13.07 -12.45 7.90
C ASP A 108 -13.19 -11.78 6.52
N PHE A 109 -12.27 -12.13 5.63
CA PHE A 109 -12.24 -11.65 4.24
C PHE A 109 -13.54 -11.99 3.49
N SER A 110 -14.23 -13.07 3.85
CA SER A 110 -15.48 -13.47 3.18
C SER A 110 -16.60 -12.44 3.32
N LYS A 111 -16.46 -11.48 4.23
CA LYS A 111 -17.40 -10.36 4.43
C LYS A 111 -17.15 -9.16 3.51
N ILE A 112 -16.14 -9.24 2.65
CA ILE A 112 -15.94 -8.28 1.55
C ILE A 112 -16.71 -8.77 0.33
N GLN A 113 -17.47 -7.88 -0.29
CA GLN A 113 -18.10 -8.12 -1.59
C GLN A 113 -17.48 -7.21 -2.65
N ILE A 114 -16.89 -7.80 -3.67
CA ILE A 114 -16.41 -7.09 -4.86
C ILE A 114 -17.48 -7.27 -5.93
N HIS A 115 -18.01 -6.15 -6.42
CA HIS A 115 -19.08 -6.11 -7.39
C HIS A 115 -18.56 -5.71 -8.78
N ASP A 116 -19.35 -5.99 -9.81
CA ASP A 116 -19.08 -5.49 -11.16
C ASP A 116 -18.88 -3.97 -11.17
N HIS A 117 -18.16 -3.50 -12.18
CA HIS A 117 -17.82 -2.08 -12.35
C HIS A 117 -16.94 -1.50 -11.21
N GLN A 118 -16.02 -2.31 -10.67
CA GLN A 118 -15.03 -1.86 -9.68
C GLN A 118 -15.68 -1.22 -8.44
N ARG A 119 -16.61 -1.92 -7.83
CA ARG A 119 -17.28 -1.48 -6.60
C ARG A 119 -17.06 -2.50 -5.48
N ILE A 120 -16.91 -2.00 -4.25
CA ILE A 120 -16.75 -2.80 -3.04
C ILE A 120 -17.83 -2.43 -2.00
N SER A 121 -18.27 -3.42 -1.23
CA SER A 121 -19.09 -3.23 -0.04
C SER A 121 -18.69 -4.21 1.06
N PHE A 122 -19.07 -3.91 2.30
CA PHE A 122 -18.87 -4.78 3.44
C PHE A 122 -20.21 -5.37 3.90
N MET A 123 -20.18 -6.64 4.30
CA MET A 123 -21.33 -7.35 4.87
C MET A 123 -21.36 -7.35 6.39
N SER A 124 -20.33 -6.83 7.06
CA SER A 124 -20.20 -6.80 8.50
C SER A 124 -19.58 -5.49 8.98
N PRO A 125 -20.06 -4.90 10.10
CA PRO A 125 -19.47 -3.70 10.68
C PRO A 125 -18.11 -3.95 11.32
N ASP A 126 -17.72 -5.22 11.52
CA ASP A 126 -16.52 -5.60 12.25
C ASP A 126 -15.25 -5.64 11.40
N ILE A 127 -15.38 -5.52 10.08
CA ILE A 127 -14.24 -5.59 9.16
C ILE A 127 -13.78 -4.21 8.73
N SER A 128 -12.49 -4.12 8.49
CA SER A 128 -11.84 -2.97 7.84
C SER A 128 -10.61 -3.47 7.07
N LEU A 129 -10.25 -2.80 6.00
CA LEU A 129 -9.07 -3.15 5.21
C LEU A 129 -7.81 -2.63 5.90
N ASP A 130 -6.80 -3.50 6.02
CA ASP A 130 -5.46 -3.18 6.48
C ASP A 130 -4.42 -3.90 5.61
N PHE A 131 -3.74 -3.14 4.78
CA PHE A 131 -2.73 -3.66 3.86
C PHE A 131 -1.31 -3.69 4.45
N GLY A 132 -1.13 -3.48 5.77
CA GLY A 132 0.18 -3.47 6.41
C GLY A 132 1.00 -4.73 6.21
N GLY A 133 0.35 -5.89 6.12
CA GLY A 133 1.00 -7.17 5.82
C GLY A 133 1.26 -7.42 4.33
N PHE A 134 0.64 -6.66 3.43
CA PHE A 134 0.74 -6.82 1.97
C PHE A 134 1.65 -5.78 1.32
N ALA A 135 1.50 -4.50 1.68
CA ALA A 135 2.10 -3.39 0.96
C ALA A 135 3.64 -3.39 0.95
N LYS A 136 4.28 -4.00 1.94
CA LYS A 136 5.75 -4.10 1.99
C LYS A 136 6.34 -4.99 0.89
N GLY A 137 5.57 -5.92 0.38
CA GLY A 137 5.97 -6.86 -0.67
C GLY A 137 5.46 -6.50 -2.06
N TYR A 138 4.59 -5.52 -2.14
CA TYR A 138 4.00 -5.07 -3.40
C TYR A 138 4.89 -4.09 -4.14
#